data_0f2e36d57e4a8bc2a6c05b9526253bd8
#
_entry.id   0f2e36d57e4a8bc2a6c05b9526253bd8
#
_cell.length_a   1.000
_cell.length_b   1.000
_cell.length_c   1.000
_cell.angle_alpha   90.00
_cell.angle_beta   90.00
_cell.angle_gamma   90.00
#
_symmetry.space_group_name_H-M   'P 1'
#
loop_
_entity.id
_entity.type
_entity.pdbx_description
1 polymer ?
#
loop_
_entity_poly.entity_id
_entity_poly.type
_entity_poly.pdbx_seq_one_letter_code
_entity_poly.pdbx_strand_id
1 'polypeptide(L)'
;QYVLFESERDKGTNVTAMYDYLMDSYENFMKVVEAPDNSQYIGGAKNRLRALYPYLLNGAVYYSEQKQPSKALDFAAAYIDMPQLKLFRSELLPKDNRYASVVYYAAVAAFNLEKNEKALRYFQEYLNTGTEAQQKDCYVYMNMIYQKQKKYADQERVLEQAIAKYPVSLDF
;
A
#
# COMPACT_ATOMS: atom_id res chain seq x y z
N GLN A 1 15.77 3.49 -16.34
CA GLN A 1 15.35 2.41 -15.41
C GLN A 1 14.23 1.55 -16.02
N TYR A 2 13.19 2.15 -16.64
CA TYR A 2 12.08 1.39 -17.24
C TYR A 2 12.54 0.37 -18.29
N VAL A 3 13.46 0.74 -19.17
CA VAL A 3 14.03 -0.18 -20.17
C VAL A 3 14.81 -1.31 -19.50
N LEU A 4 15.52 -1.02 -18.40
CA LEU A 4 16.23 -2.05 -17.63
C LEU A 4 15.24 -3.02 -16.95
N PHE A 5 14.13 -2.50 -16.39
CA PHE A 5 13.05 -3.33 -15.87
C PHE A 5 12.51 -4.29 -16.94
N GLU A 6 12.14 -3.76 -18.13
CA GLU A 6 11.62 -4.60 -19.23
C GLU A 6 12.65 -5.65 -19.65
N SER A 7 13.92 -5.25 -19.77
CA SER A 7 15.00 -6.17 -20.13
C SER A 7 15.17 -7.32 -19.12
N GLU A 8 15.20 -7.03 -17.82
CA GLU A 8 15.34 -8.09 -16.80
C GLU A 8 14.08 -8.94 -16.67
N ARG A 9 12.88 -8.35 -16.83
CA ARG A 9 11.62 -9.10 -16.91
C ARG A 9 11.64 -10.11 -18.04
N ASP A 10 12.08 -9.72 -19.22
CA ASP A 10 12.06 -10.55 -20.41
C ASP A 10 13.15 -11.65 -20.36
N LYS A 11 14.29 -11.36 -19.76
CA LYS A 11 15.36 -12.33 -19.53
C LYS A 11 15.03 -13.33 -18.42
N GLY A 12 14.36 -12.88 -17.36
CA GLY A 12 14.05 -13.69 -16.17
C GLY A 12 15.26 -14.14 -15.37
N THR A 13 16.42 -13.49 -15.55
CA THR A 13 17.70 -13.95 -14.96
C THR A 13 17.99 -13.35 -13.60
N ASN A 14 17.52 -12.11 -13.32
CA ASN A 14 17.76 -11.42 -12.07
C ASN A 14 16.49 -10.74 -11.53
N VAL A 15 15.71 -11.51 -10.79
CA VAL A 15 14.41 -11.07 -10.24
C VAL A 15 14.56 -9.88 -9.28
N THR A 16 15.63 -9.88 -8.48
CA THR A 16 15.88 -8.76 -7.54
C THR A 16 16.17 -7.47 -8.31
N ALA A 17 17.05 -7.50 -9.29
CA ALA A 17 17.35 -6.33 -10.12
C ALA A 17 16.10 -5.85 -10.90
N MET A 18 15.29 -6.79 -11.39
CA MET A 18 14.02 -6.45 -12.06
C MET A 18 13.11 -5.62 -11.14
N TYR A 19 12.91 -6.03 -9.90
CA TYR A 19 12.07 -5.30 -8.95
C TYR A 19 12.70 -3.98 -8.49
N ASP A 20 14.03 -3.92 -8.29
CA ASP A 20 14.69 -2.66 -7.96
C ASP A 20 14.54 -1.65 -9.13
N TYR A 21 14.73 -2.06 -10.39
CA TYR A 21 14.47 -1.19 -11.55
C TYR A 21 13.00 -0.80 -11.71
N LEU A 22 12.08 -1.68 -11.32
CA LEU A 22 10.64 -1.38 -11.32
C LEU A 22 10.34 -0.25 -10.34
N MET A 23 10.82 -0.34 -9.10
CA MET A 23 10.56 0.69 -8.09
C MET A 23 11.22 2.01 -8.46
N ASP A 24 12.47 2.00 -8.92
CA ASP A 24 13.14 3.20 -9.44
C ASP A 24 12.34 3.85 -10.59
N SER A 25 11.77 3.02 -11.47
CA SER A 25 10.93 3.51 -12.58
C SER A 25 9.65 4.15 -12.07
N TYR A 26 8.97 3.48 -11.13
CA TYR A 26 7.77 4.01 -10.48
C TYR A 26 8.02 5.38 -9.84
N GLU A 27 9.06 5.50 -9.02
CA GLU A 27 9.43 6.74 -8.34
C GLU A 27 9.76 7.87 -9.34
N ASN A 28 10.49 7.55 -10.41
CA ASN A 28 10.81 8.55 -11.43
C ASN A 28 9.58 9.03 -12.20
N PHE A 29 8.63 8.14 -12.52
CA PHE A 29 7.37 8.56 -13.13
C PHE A 29 6.48 9.34 -12.15
N MET A 30 6.51 9.02 -10.86
CA MET A 30 5.81 9.81 -9.84
C MET A 30 6.38 11.22 -9.74
N LYS A 31 7.71 11.41 -9.82
CA LYS A 31 8.31 12.76 -9.89
C LYS A 31 7.79 13.55 -11.10
N VAL A 32 7.59 12.91 -12.24
CA VAL A 32 6.98 13.56 -13.41
C VAL A 32 5.53 13.95 -13.14
N VAL A 33 4.75 13.07 -12.49
CA VAL A 33 3.34 13.34 -12.16
C VAL A 33 3.20 14.51 -11.17
N GLU A 34 4.13 14.64 -10.24
CA GLU A 34 4.13 15.67 -9.19
C GLU A 34 4.75 17.01 -9.63
N ALA A 35 5.46 17.04 -10.75
CA ALA A 35 6.10 18.25 -11.24
C ALA A 35 5.05 19.29 -11.71
N PRO A 36 5.24 20.58 -11.39
CA PRO A 36 4.27 21.63 -11.71
C PRO A 36 4.04 21.83 -13.22
N ASP A 37 5.07 21.64 -14.05
CA ASP A 37 5.03 21.86 -15.51
C ASP A 37 5.09 20.54 -16.28
N ASN A 38 4.21 19.59 -15.92
CA ASN A 38 4.25 18.23 -16.43
C ASN A 38 3.34 17.94 -17.64
N SER A 39 2.57 18.91 -18.13
CA SER A 39 1.46 18.70 -19.06
C SER A 39 1.83 17.89 -20.31
N GLN A 40 3.02 18.10 -20.87
CA GLN A 40 3.48 17.38 -22.06
C GLN A 40 3.96 15.94 -21.78
N TYR A 41 4.33 15.62 -20.53
CA TYR A 41 4.89 14.31 -20.14
C TYR A 41 3.92 13.41 -19.38
N ILE A 42 2.85 13.99 -18.82
CA ILE A 42 1.95 13.29 -17.90
C ILE A 42 1.24 12.09 -18.56
N GLY A 43 0.90 12.20 -19.85
CA GLY A 43 0.28 11.08 -20.59
C GLY A 43 1.22 9.89 -20.75
N GLY A 44 2.50 10.16 -21.03
CA GLY A 44 3.54 9.14 -21.10
C GLY A 44 3.78 8.48 -19.75
N ALA A 45 3.93 9.27 -18.68
CA ALA A 45 4.11 8.78 -17.32
C ALA A 45 2.91 7.91 -16.87
N LYS A 46 1.67 8.35 -17.16
CA LYS A 46 0.45 7.60 -16.89
C LYS A 46 0.46 6.22 -17.52
N ASN A 47 0.79 6.13 -18.80
CA ASN A 47 0.84 4.84 -19.50
C ASN A 47 1.90 3.90 -18.92
N ARG A 48 3.06 4.42 -18.55
CA ARG A 48 4.13 3.63 -17.92
C ARG A 48 3.74 3.17 -16.51
N LEU A 49 3.20 4.06 -15.68
CA LEU A 49 2.70 3.69 -14.36
C LEU A 49 1.63 2.58 -14.45
N ARG A 50 0.69 2.69 -15.40
CA ARG A 50 -0.31 1.62 -15.62
C ARG A 50 0.35 0.28 -15.99
N ALA A 51 1.40 0.29 -16.82
CA ALA A 51 2.12 -0.92 -17.20
C ALA A 51 2.90 -1.53 -16.01
N LEU A 52 3.39 -0.72 -15.07
CA LEU A 52 4.08 -1.20 -13.86
C LEU A 52 3.13 -1.77 -12.80
N TYR A 53 1.86 -1.32 -12.78
CA TYR A 53 0.90 -1.59 -11.71
C TYR A 53 0.79 -3.07 -11.29
N PRO A 54 0.59 -4.05 -12.19
CA PRO A 54 0.48 -5.45 -11.79
C PRO A 54 1.78 -6.01 -11.17
N TYR A 55 2.92 -5.47 -11.53
CA TYR A 55 4.22 -5.91 -10.99
C TYR A 55 4.50 -5.35 -9.60
N LEU A 56 3.86 -4.24 -9.20
CA LEU A 56 3.98 -3.71 -7.84
C LEU A 56 3.49 -4.71 -6.80
N LEU A 57 2.35 -5.36 -7.04
CA LEU A 57 1.85 -6.41 -6.17
C LEU A 57 2.83 -7.60 -6.07
N ASN A 58 3.34 -8.04 -7.20
CA ASN A 58 4.30 -9.15 -7.23
C ASN A 58 5.60 -8.80 -6.49
N GLY A 59 6.07 -7.56 -6.60
CA GLY A 59 7.23 -7.07 -5.85
C GLY A 59 6.99 -7.05 -4.33
N ALA A 60 5.79 -6.66 -3.89
CA ALA A 60 5.43 -6.72 -2.48
C ALA A 60 5.49 -8.14 -1.93
N VAL A 61 4.96 -9.12 -2.66
CA VAL A 61 5.03 -10.55 -2.29
C VAL A 61 6.48 -11.01 -2.27
N TYR A 62 7.24 -10.75 -3.35
CA TYR A 62 8.63 -11.16 -3.45
C TYR A 62 9.47 -10.68 -2.27
N TYR A 63 9.46 -9.38 -1.95
CA TYR A 63 10.24 -8.85 -0.83
C TYR A 63 9.72 -9.27 0.54
N SER A 64 8.45 -9.60 0.68
CA SER A 64 7.91 -10.22 1.89
C SER A 64 8.51 -11.61 2.12
N GLU A 65 8.60 -12.44 1.08
CA GLU A 65 9.23 -13.77 1.13
C GLU A 65 10.73 -13.68 1.40
N GLN A 66 11.39 -12.64 0.88
CA GLN A 66 12.80 -12.35 1.16
C GLN A 66 13.05 -11.76 2.56
N LYS A 67 12.01 -11.62 3.39
CA LYS A 67 12.08 -11.01 4.74
C LYS A 67 12.67 -9.59 4.73
N GLN A 68 12.32 -8.81 3.71
CA GLN A 68 12.67 -7.41 3.55
C GLN A 68 11.42 -6.52 3.74
N PRO A 69 10.92 -6.33 4.97
CA PRO A 69 9.62 -5.72 5.23
C PRO A 69 9.52 -4.26 4.77
N SER A 70 10.62 -3.51 4.77
CA SER A 70 10.61 -2.13 4.28
C SER A 70 10.34 -2.07 2.78
N LYS A 71 11.08 -2.85 1.98
CA LYS A 71 10.85 -2.93 0.52
C LYS A 71 9.46 -3.50 0.20
N ALA A 72 9.04 -4.55 0.90
CA ALA A 72 7.69 -5.12 0.73
C ALA A 72 6.61 -4.05 0.97
N LEU A 73 6.75 -3.24 2.02
CA LEU A 73 5.85 -2.14 2.32
C LEU A 73 5.87 -1.04 1.24
N ASP A 74 7.03 -0.69 0.69
CA ASP A 74 7.13 0.35 -0.34
C ASP A 74 6.42 -0.10 -1.62
N PHE A 75 6.56 -1.36 -2.03
CA PHE A 75 5.82 -1.96 -3.15
C PHE A 75 4.31 -2.04 -2.89
N ALA A 76 3.91 -2.50 -1.71
CA ALA A 76 2.50 -2.57 -1.32
C ALA A 76 1.87 -1.17 -1.28
N ALA A 77 2.58 -0.17 -0.75
CA ALA A 77 2.16 1.22 -0.74
C ALA A 77 1.92 1.74 -2.16
N ALA A 78 2.88 1.56 -3.06
CA ALA A 78 2.74 1.96 -4.44
C ALA A 78 1.51 1.31 -5.12
N TYR A 79 1.29 0.01 -4.87
CA TYR A 79 0.13 -0.71 -5.39
C TYR A 79 -1.20 -0.19 -4.83
N ILE A 80 -1.29 0.09 -3.53
CA ILE A 80 -2.52 0.55 -2.85
C ILE A 80 -2.83 2.00 -3.22
N ASP A 81 -1.81 2.87 -3.32
CA ASP A 81 -1.97 4.31 -3.46
C ASP A 81 -2.17 4.75 -4.91
N MET A 82 -1.60 4.03 -5.88
CA MET A 82 -1.64 4.42 -7.28
C MET A 82 -3.06 4.60 -7.85
N PRO A 83 -4.06 3.74 -7.55
CA PRO A 83 -5.44 3.93 -8.00
C PRO A 83 -6.10 5.21 -7.47
N GLN A 84 -5.60 5.77 -6.37
CA GLN A 84 -6.15 6.98 -5.73
C GLN A 84 -5.58 8.27 -6.31
N LEU A 85 -4.53 8.19 -7.14
CA LEU A 85 -3.97 9.35 -7.82
C LEU A 85 -5.01 10.02 -8.71
N LYS A 86 -5.03 11.35 -8.74
CA LYS A 86 -5.91 12.13 -9.65
C LYS A 86 -5.81 11.65 -11.10
N LEU A 87 -4.62 11.19 -11.49
CA LEU A 87 -4.28 10.68 -12.80
C LEU A 87 -5.13 9.47 -13.22
N PHE A 88 -5.57 8.65 -12.26
CA PHE A 88 -6.33 7.41 -12.47
C PHE A 88 -7.79 7.49 -12.03
N ARG A 89 -8.27 8.64 -11.54
CA ARG A 89 -9.66 8.77 -11.03
C ARG A 89 -10.74 8.43 -12.06
N SER A 90 -10.48 8.66 -13.35
CA SER A 90 -11.40 8.31 -14.44
C SER A 90 -11.23 6.88 -14.94
N GLU A 91 -10.28 6.13 -14.41
CA GLU A 91 -9.93 4.78 -14.82
C GLU A 91 -9.89 3.87 -13.59
N LEU A 92 -10.62 2.77 -13.68
CA LEU A 92 -10.54 1.74 -12.64
C LEU A 92 -9.32 0.86 -12.94
N LEU A 93 -8.22 1.06 -12.19
CA LEU A 93 -7.15 0.08 -12.17
C LEU A 93 -7.68 -1.21 -11.54
N PRO A 94 -7.48 -2.38 -12.16
CA PRO A 94 -8.04 -3.62 -11.65
C PRO A 94 -7.41 -3.97 -10.30
N LYS A 95 -8.26 -4.13 -9.28
CA LYS A 95 -7.82 -4.67 -7.99
C LYS A 95 -7.77 -6.19 -8.10
N ASP A 96 -6.62 -6.76 -7.72
CA ASP A 96 -6.45 -8.21 -7.56
C ASP A 96 -7.38 -8.71 -6.44
N ASN A 97 -7.79 -9.98 -6.48
CA ASN A 97 -8.59 -10.60 -5.43
C ASN A 97 -7.88 -10.61 -4.06
N ARG A 98 -6.55 -10.47 -4.04
CA ARG A 98 -5.72 -10.34 -2.83
C ARG A 98 -5.65 -8.91 -2.28
N TYR A 99 -6.33 -7.93 -2.89
CA TYR A 99 -6.22 -6.52 -2.51
C TYR A 99 -6.41 -6.30 -1.00
N ALA A 100 -7.48 -6.85 -0.42
CA ALA A 100 -7.74 -6.72 1.01
C ALA A 100 -6.58 -7.29 1.85
N SER A 101 -6.07 -8.48 1.51
CA SER A 101 -4.93 -9.08 2.20
C SER A 101 -3.68 -8.22 2.11
N VAL A 102 -3.40 -7.66 0.93
CA VAL A 102 -2.24 -6.75 0.71
C VAL A 102 -2.37 -5.51 1.58
N VAL A 103 -3.55 -4.91 1.65
CA VAL A 103 -3.80 -3.73 2.51
C VAL A 103 -3.56 -4.07 3.99
N TYR A 104 -4.09 -5.21 4.47
CA TYR A 104 -3.88 -5.64 5.85
C TYR A 104 -2.41 -5.88 6.18
N TYR A 105 -1.69 -6.65 5.34
CA TYR A 105 -0.27 -6.91 5.57
C TYR A 105 0.59 -5.66 5.46
N ALA A 106 0.24 -4.72 4.56
CA ALA A 106 0.90 -3.42 4.49
C ALA A 106 0.68 -2.59 5.77
N ALA A 107 -0.53 -2.64 6.35
CA ALA A 107 -0.84 -1.97 7.60
C ALA A 107 -0.01 -2.54 8.77
N VAL A 108 0.05 -3.88 8.90
CA VAL A 108 0.85 -4.56 9.92
C VAL A 108 2.35 -4.31 9.72
N ALA A 109 2.85 -4.35 8.49
CA ALA A 109 4.24 -4.03 8.20
C ALA A 109 4.59 -2.57 8.57
N ALA A 110 3.69 -1.64 8.25
CA ALA A 110 3.86 -0.23 8.63
C ALA A 110 3.85 -0.04 10.15
N PHE A 111 2.98 -0.75 10.87
CA PHE A 111 2.94 -0.76 12.33
C PHE A 111 4.26 -1.26 12.93
N ASN A 112 4.75 -2.41 12.46
CA ASN A 112 6.01 -3.00 12.93
C ASN A 112 7.25 -2.13 12.63
N LEU A 113 7.20 -1.34 11.56
CA LEU A 113 8.22 -0.36 11.19
C LEU A 113 8.01 1.02 11.85
N GLU A 114 7.08 1.14 12.80
CA GLU A 114 6.72 2.37 13.50
C GLU A 114 6.26 3.52 12.57
N LYS A 115 5.86 3.22 11.34
CA LYS A 115 5.28 4.16 10.37
C LYS A 115 3.78 4.36 10.69
N ASN A 116 3.49 4.88 11.89
CA ASN A 116 2.15 4.86 12.50
C ASN A 116 1.06 5.53 11.65
N GLU A 117 1.32 6.65 10.99
CA GLU A 117 0.34 7.32 10.13
C GLU A 117 -0.03 6.45 8.92
N LYS A 118 0.97 5.81 8.30
CA LYS A 118 0.76 4.89 7.19
C LYS A 118 -0.01 3.64 7.65
N ALA A 119 0.31 3.11 8.82
CA ALA A 119 -0.40 1.98 9.43
C ALA A 119 -1.88 2.30 9.66
N LEU A 120 -2.19 3.42 10.32
CA LEU A 120 -3.57 3.87 10.55
C LEU A 120 -4.35 4.02 9.27
N ARG A 121 -3.75 4.62 8.22
CA ARG A 121 -4.39 4.79 6.93
C ARG A 121 -4.74 3.44 6.28
N TYR A 122 -3.83 2.48 6.31
CA TYR A 122 -4.07 1.16 5.73
C TYR A 122 -5.02 0.30 6.56
N PHE A 123 -4.99 0.38 7.89
CA PHE A 123 -6.02 -0.28 8.71
C PHE A 123 -7.41 0.28 8.39
N GLN A 124 -7.56 1.60 8.24
CA GLN A 124 -8.82 2.21 7.84
C GLN A 124 -9.24 1.80 6.41
N GLU A 125 -8.31 1.74 5.47
CA GLU A 125 -8.57 1.24 4.11
C GLU A 125 -9.03 -0.22 4.14
N TYR A 126 -8.42 -1.08 4.97
CA TYR A 126 -8.86 -2.46 5.14
C TYR A 126 -10.30 -2.56 5.66
N LEU A 127 -10.65 -1.76 6.67
CA LEU A 127 -12.02 -1.71 7.19
C LEU A 127 -13.03 -1.34 6.10
N ASN A 128 -12.63 -0.53 5.12
CA ASN A 128 -13.46 -0.11 3.99
C ASN A 128 -13.55 -1.17 2.87
N THR A 129 -12.73 -2.22 2.87
CA THR A 129 -12.79 -3.29 1.85
C THR A 129 -14.02 -4.19 2.00
N GLY A 130 -14.69 -4.16 3.15
CA GLY A 130 -15.80 -5.06 3.48
C GLY A 130 -15.36 -6.47 3.88
N THR A 131 -14.08 -6.79 3.89
CA THR A 131 -13.53 -8.09 4.33
C THR A 131 -13.55 -8.16 5.86
N GLU A 132 -14.19 -9.17 6.45
CA GLU A 132 -14.40 -9.23 7.90
C GLU A 132 -13.27 -9.89 8.69
N ALA A 133 -12.49 -10.77 8.06
CA ALA A 133 -11.58 -11.69 8.75
C ALA A 133 -10.62 -11.03 9.77
N GLN A 134 -10.02 -9.88 9.45
CA GLN A 134 -9.04 -9.19 10.30
C GLN A 134 -9.52 -7.82 10.80
N GLN A 135 -10.81 -7.52 10.71
CA GLN A 135 -11.30 -6.19 11.11
C GLN A 135 -11.13 -5.93 12.60
N LYS A 136 -11.33 -6.94 13.45
CA LYS A 136 -11.08 -6.84 14.88
C LYS A 136 -9.63 -6.47 15.16
N ASP A 137 -8.68 -7.14 14.52
CA ASP A 137 -7.26 -6.84 14.67
C ASP A 137 -6.93 -5.40 14.25
N CYS A 138 -7.58 -4.88 13.20
CA CYS A 138 -7.40 -3.50 12.79
C CYS A 138 -7.74 -2.52 13.92
N TYR A 139 -8.87 -2.71 14.61
CA TYR A 139 -9.24 -1.88 15.75
C TYR A 139 -8.23 -1.99 16.89
N VAL A 140 -7.75 -3.20 17.19
CA VAL A 140 -6.71 -3.42 18.22
C VAL A 140 -5.42 -2.65 17.87
N TYR A 141 -4.91 -2.79 16.65
CA TYR A 141 -3.71 -2.07 16.24
C TYR A 141 -3.90 -0.55 16.25
N MET A 142 -5.03 -0.05 15.76
CA MET A 142 -5.33 1.39 15.78
C MET A 142 -5.40 1.93 17.22
N ASN A 143 -6.05 1.21 18.12
CA ASN A 143 -6.07 1.53 19.55
C ASN A 143 -4.65 1.61 20.14
N MET A 144 -3.80 0.61 19.88
CA MET A 144 -2.40 0.60 20.34
C MET A 144 -1.60 1.80 19.82
N ILE A 145 -1.79 2.18 18.55
CA ILE A 145 -1.12 3.35 17.97
C ILE A 145 -1.56 4.64 18.67
N TYR A 146 -2.86 4.86 18.82
CA TYR A 146 -3.38 6.06 19.45
C TYR A 146 -3.00 6.15 20.93
N GLN A 147 -3.02 5.03 21.66
CA GLN A 147 -2.53 4.95 23.04
C GLN A 147 -1.06 5.35 23.15
N LYS A 148 -0.18 4.79 22.30
CA LYS A 148 1.26 5.12 22.24
C LYS A 148 1.48 6.61 21.93
N GLN A 149 0.64 7.20 21.07
CA GLN A 149 0.69 8.61 20.70
C GLN A 149 -0.03 9.55 21.70
N LYS A 150 -0.67 9.03 22.75
CA LYS A 150 -1.50 9.78 23.72
C LYS A 150 -2.63 10.57 23.05
N LYS A 151 -3.14 10.09 21.92
CA LYS A 151 -4.28 10.67 21.19
C LYS A 151 -5.59 10.07 21.70
N TYR A 152 -5.94 10.42 22.93
CA TYR A 152 -7.05 9.79 23.68
C TYR A 152 -8.43 9.95 23.00
N ALA A 153 -8.70 11.09 22.37
CA ALA A 153 -9.96 11.29 21.65
C ALA A 153 -10.09 10.38 20.41
N ASP A 154 -8.99 10.18 19.68
CA ASP A 154 -8.96 9.24 18.55
C ASP A 154 -9.05 7.78 19.02
N GLN A 155 -8.43 7.47 20.15
CA GLN A 155 -8.49 6.17 20.80
C GLN A 155 -9.94 5.84 21.22
N GLU A 156 -10.63 6.76 21.90
CA GLU A 156 -12.02 6.60 22.32
C GLU A 156 -12.93 6.32 21.11
N ARG A 157 -12.81 7.13 20.06
CA ARG A 157 -13.59 6.95 18.82
C ARG A 157 -13.39 5.57 18.20
N VAL A 158 -12.16 5.06 18.15
CA VAL A 158 -11.86 3.73 17.60
C VAL A 158 -12.45 2.62 18.47
N LEU A 159 -12.37 2.76 19.79
CA LEU A 159 -12.95 1.81 20.73
C LEU A 159 -14.48 1.79 20.64
N GLU A 160 -15.13 2.96 20.53
CA GLU A 160 -16.58 3.05 20.30
C GLU A 160 -17.02 2.30 19.02
N GLN A 161 -16.29 2.52 17.92
CA GLN A 161 -16.55 1.80 16.66
C GLN A 161 -16.37 0.30 16.81
N ALA A 162 -15.32 -0.13 17.52
CA ALA A 162 -15.06 -1.55 17.78
C ALA A 162 -16.18 -2.19 18.63
N ILE A 163 -16.61 -1.54 19.72
CA ILE A 163 -17.66 -2.01 20.60
C ILE A 163 -19.01 -2.07 19.86
N ALA A 164 -19.32 -1.06 19.05
CA ALA A 164 -20.56 -1.04 18.27
C ALA A 164 -20.62 -2.22 17.30
N LYS A 165 -19.47 -2.63 16.73
CA LYS A 165 -19.40 -3.73 15.78
C LYS A 165 -19.25 -5.10 16.45
N TYR A 166 -18.59 -5.17 17.61
CA TYR A 166 -18.29 -6.39 18.36
C TYR A 166 -18.72 -6.27 19.83
N PRO A 167 -20.03 -6.18 20.12
CA PRO A 167 -20.53 -5.82 21.45
C PRO A 167 -20.23 -6.85 22.54
N VAL A 168 -19.88 -8.08 22.16
CA VAL A 168 -19.55 -9.19 23.09
C VAL A 168 -18.05 -9.44 23.24
N SER A 169 -17.21 -8.65 22.60
CA SER A 169 -15.75 -8.83 22.63
C SER A 169 -15.12 -7.93 23.69
N LEU A 170 -14.38 -8.55 24.63
CA LEU A 170 -13.66 -7.85 25.70
C LEU A 170 -12.17 -7.61 25.38
N ASP A 171 -11.75 -7.81 24.13
CA ASP A 171 -10.34 -7.81 23.74
C ASP A 171 -9.86 -6.46 23.17
N PHE A 172 -10.51 -5.34 23.54
CA PHE A 172 -10.13 -4.00 23.10
C PHE A 172 -9.43 -3.19 24.17
#